data_d51302e63798e8def4a7be2d96771fcf
#
_entry.id   d51302e63798e8def4a7be2d96771fcf
#
_cell.length_a   1.000
_cell.length_b   1.000
_cell.length_c   1.000
_cell.angle_alpha   90.00
_cell.angle_beta   90.00
_cell.angle_gamma   90.00
#
_symmetry.space_group_name_H-M   'P 1'
#
loop_
_entity.id
_entity.type
_entity.pdbx_description
1 polymer ?
#
loop_
_entity_poly.entity_id
_entity_poly.type
_entity_poly.pdbx_seq_one_letter_code
_entity_poly.pdbx_strand_id
1 'polypeptide(L)'
;MKELMLGNKALARGLYEAGCKVISSYPGTPSTEITEEAALYDEIYCEWAPNEKVAMEVAHGASLGGVRSATAMKHVGLNVAADPLFTISYQGLNAGLVVCVADDPGMHSSQNEQDSRHYAEAAKVPMLEPADSEEARVFAKRAYELSEQFNTPVFIKMCTRVAHSQSVVNTEERIVPEQVPYKKDPAKVMMTKNSRDAHVRVEQRTKDLIAFAEDCDLNRVEMGDTSIGFITSSTSYQYAKEVYGDNASYLKLGMIWPLPEKLILDFAEHVDKVVVLEELDPFIENHCRKLGLEIVGKETFPICGEFSQNLVRTALGGDAPDELAIADEIPGRPPVMCAGCPHRGIFYILSKLKCMVYGDIGCYTLGAVAPLNAMDLNVCMGASCSGLHGFNKAMGEQGEKMSVGVIGDSTFIHSGITGITDIAYNMSNSTVIILDNSITGMTGHQQNPTTGKNLRGEPAGKVNLEALCAALGFNRVTVVDPYDLAEVERVVKEELAAEEPSIIISRRPCVMIKGTVHKPPIKVDTDKCVGCKMCMKIGCPAISVRDNKAVIDTTLCIGCEVCTQMCKFGALCPTAKEGR
;
A
#
# COMPACT_ATOMS: atom_id res chain seq x y z
N MET A 1 18.03 -25.25 -4.23
CA MET A 1 18.68 -24.61 -5.40
C MET A 1 19.00 -23.18 -5.03
N LYS A 2 20.05 -22.55 -5.63
CA LYS A 2 20.35 -21.13 -5.35
C LYS A 2 19.75 -20.27 -6.46
N GLU A 3 18.98 -19.26 -6.09
CA GLU A 3 18.32 -18.34 -7.01
C GLU A 3 18.47 -16.90 -6.50
N LEU A 4 18.56 -15.92 -7.41
CA LEU A 4 18.51 -14.51 -7.07
C LEU A 4 17.04 -14.08 -7.04
N MET A 5 16.56 -13.61 -5.88
CA MET A 5 15.15 -13.24 -5.69
C MET A 5 15.00 -11.89 -5.02
N LEU A 6 13.94 -11.16 -5.40
CA LEU A 6 13.42 -10.03 -4.61
C LEU A 6 12.89 -10.53 -3.26
N GLY A 7 12.91 -9.69 -2.23
CA GLY A 7 12.40 -10.06 -0.91
C GLY A 7 10.94 -10.50 -0.92
N ASN A 8 10.05 -9.79 -1.64
CA ASN A 8 8.65 -10.19 -1.79
C ASN A 8 8.50 -11.56 -2.47
N LYS A 9 9.30 -11.83 -3.51
CA LYS A 9 9.32 -13.12 -4.19
C LYS A 9 9.83 -14.23 -3.26
N ALA A 10 10.88 -13.96 -2.50
CA ALA A 10 11.45 -14.89 -1.55
C ALA A 10 10.47 -15.22 -0.41
N LEU A 11 9.74 -14.22 0.10
CA LEU A 11 8.68 -14.42 1.07
C LEU A 11 7.56 -15.30 0.51
N ALA A 12 7.08 -15.02 -0.72
CA ALA A 12 6.10 -15.86 -1.41
C ALA A 12 6.61 -17.30 -1.60
N ARG A 13 7.90 -17.46 -1.94
CA ARG A 13 8.56 -18.76 -2.04
C ARG A 13 8.57 -19.50 -0.69
N GLY A 14 8.86 -18.81 0.40
CA GLY A 14 8.84 -19.37 1.75
C GLY A 14 7.44 -19.82 2.18
N LEU A 15 6.40 -19.02 1.89
CA LEU A 15 5.00 -19.40 2.11
C LEU A 15 4.63 -20.66 1.32
N TYR A 16 5.07 -20.75 0.04
CA TYR A 16 4.88 -21.93 -0.79
C TYR A 16 5.57 -23.15 -0.18
N GLU A 17 6.85 -23.06 0.14
CA GLU A 17 7.63 -24.16 0.73
C GLU A 17 7.02 -24.64 2.04
N ALA A 18 6.49 -23.73 2.85
CA ALA A 18 5.81 -24.04 4.11
C ALA A 18 4.41 -24.66 3.93
N GLY A 19 3.94 -24.89 2.71
CA GLY A 19 2.65 -25.54 2.46
C GLY A 19 1.43 -24.63 2.61
N CYS A 20 1.57 -23.31 2.45
CA CYS A 20 0.45 -22.38 2.39
C CYS A 20 -0.56 -22.81 1.31
N LYS A 21 -1.85 -22.74 1.63
CA LYS A 21 -2.94 -23.15 0.72
C LYS A 21 -3.82 -21.99 0.26
N VAL A 22 -3.94 -20.94 1.09
CA VAL A 22 -4.84 -19.81 0.80
C VAL A 22 -4.13 -18.51 1.13
N ILE A 23 -4.10 -17.59 0.18
CA ILE A 23 -3.64 -16.21 0.38
C ILE A 23 -4.73 -15.26 -0.12
N SER A 24 -5.17 -14.37 0.75
CA SER A 24 -6.10 -13.28 0.40
C SER A 24 -5.47 -11.95 0.80
N SER A 25 -5.47 -10.97 -0.11
CA SER A 25 -4.78 -9.69 0.09
C SER A 25 -5.53 -8.54 -0.59
N TYR A 26 -5.20 -7.30 -0.22
CA TYR A 26 -5.51 -6.13 -1.01
C TYR A 26 -4.19 -5.50 -1.52
N PRO A 27 -4.13 -5.04 -2.78
CA PRO A 27 -2.88 -4.52 -3.35
C PRO A 27 -2.41 -3.25 -2.63
N GLY A 28 -1.15 -3.24 -2.17
CA GLY A 28 -0.55 -2.09 -1.48
C GLY A 28 0.98 -2.12 -1.53
N THR A 29 1.62 -1.24 -2.31
CA THR A 29 3.09 -1.16 -2.37
C THR A 29 3.65 -0.73 -1.01
N PRO A 30 4.64 -1.47 -0.42
CA PRO A 30 5.53 -2.41 -1.09
C PRO A 30 5.20 -3.91 -0.91
N SER A 31 3.97 -4.32 -0.56
CA SER A 31 3.60 -5.74 -0.30
C SER A 31 2.92 -6.46 -1.46
N THR A 32 2.54 -5.75 -2.53
CA THR A 32 1.69 -6.27 -3.62
C THR A 32 2.25 -7.55 -4.24
N GLU A 33 3.55 -7.58 -4.55
CA GLU A 33 4.22 -8.66 -5.25
C GLU A 33 4.25 -9.97 -4.46
N ILE A 34 4.05 -9.95 -3.13
CA ILE A 34 3.97 -11.19 -2.33
C ILE A 34 2.84 -12.08 -2.85
N THR A 35 1.67 -11.51 -3.06
CA THR A 35 0.50 -12.27 -3.54
C THR A 35 0.59 -12.57 -5.04
N GLU A 36 1.14 -11.65 -5.84
CA GLU A 36 1.36 -11.85 -7.28
C GLU A 36 2.32 -13.01 -7.53
N GLU A 37 3.45 -13.07 -6.83
CA GLU A 37 4.42 -14.16 -6.93
C GLU A 37 3.87 -15.49 -6.38
N ALA A 38 3.12 -15.45 -5.28
CA ALA A 38 2.46 -16.64 -4.74
C ALA A 38 1.41 -17.23 -5.70
N ALA A 39 0.74 -16.38 -6.48
CA ALA A 39 -0.25 -16.82 -7.47
C ALA A 39 0.33 -17.58 -8.67
N LEU A 40 1.67 -17.57 -8.83
CA LEU A 40 2.35 -18.38 -9.84
C LEU A 40 2.41 -19.86 -9.46
N TYR A 41 2.12 -20.21 -8.19
CA TYR A 41 2.05 -21.59 -7.72
C TYR A 41 0.60 -22.09 -7.76
N ASP A 42 0.33 -23.14 -8.54
CA ASP A 42 -1.02 -23.71 -8.69
C ASP A 42 -1.58 -24.33 -7.40
N GLU A 43 -0.69 -24.69 -6.47
CA GLU A 43 -1.06 -25.28 -5.19
C GLU A 43 -1.61 -24.26 -4.17
N ILE A 44 -1.49 -22.96 -4.46
CA ILE A 44 -1.99 -21.89 -3.60
C ILE A 44 -3.19 -21.21 -4.26
N TYR A 45 -4.33 -21.19 -3.58
CA TYR A 45 -5.41 -20.29 -3.94
C TYR A 45 -5.05 -18.86 -3.53
N CYS A 46 -4.96 -17.96 -4.51
CA CYS A 46 -4.68 -16.54 -4.28
C CYS A 46 -5.82 -15.67 -4.82
N GLU A 47 -6.18 -14.64 -4.06
CA GLU A 47 -7.21 -13.69 -4.46
C GLU A 47 -6.88 -12.25 -4.06
N TRP A 48 -7.46 -11.29 -4.80
CA TRP A 48 -7.60 -9.91 -4.35
C TRP A 48 -8.94 -9.74 -3.64
N ALA A 49 -8.90 -9.52 -2.34
CA ALA A 49 -10.07 -9.13 -1.55
C ALA A 49 -10.44 -7.65 -1.83
N PRO A 50 -11.67 -7.24 -1.52
CA PRO A 50 -12.07 -5.84 -1.69
C PRO A 50 -11.36 -4.87 -0.73
N ASN A 51 -10.91 -5.33 0.43
CA ASN A 51 -10.07 -4.59 1.38
C ASN A 51 -9.32 -5.54 2.32
N GLU A 52 -8.43 -5.00 3.15
CA GLU A 52 -7.55 -5.77 4.03
C GLU A 52 -8.30 -6.43 5.21
N LYS A 53 -9.42 -5.84 5.66
CA LYS A 53 -10.29 -6.46 6.65
C LYS A 53 -10.84 -7.79 6.12
N VAL A 54 -11.42 -7.77 4.93
CA VAL A 54 -11.94 -8.97 4.27
C VAL A 54 -10.81 -9.97 3.98
N ALA A 55 -9.65 -9.50 3.54
CA ALA A 55 -8.48 -10.35 3.29
C ALA A 55 -8.06 -11.13 4.55
N MET A 56 -7.98 -10.45 5.68
CA MET A 56 -7.66 -11.05 6.98
C MET A 56 -8.73 -12.08 7.40
N GLU A 57 -10.00 -11.76 7.21
CA GLU A 57 -11.13 -12.64 7.54
C GLU A 57 -11.13 -13.91 6.68
N VAL A 58 -10.84 -13.79 5.38
CA VAL A 58 -10.70 -14.94 4.46
C VAL A 58 -9.54 -15.83 4.87
N ALA A 59 -8.37 -15.26 5.15
CA ALA A 59 -7.20 -16.00 5.60
C ALA A 59 -7.47 -16.71 6.93
N HIS A 60 -8.15 -16.06 7.88
CA HIS A 60 -8.57 -16.68 9.13
C HIS A 60 -9.60 -17.80 8.91
N GLY A 61 -10.57 -17.60 8.02
CA GLY A 61 -11.54 -18.63 7.63
C GLY A 61 -10.86 -19.87 7.08
N ALA A 62 -9.81 -19.71 6.25
CA ALA A 62 -9.01 -20.81 5.73
C ALA A 62 -8.23 -21.53 6.84
N SER A 63 -7.65 -20.79 7.78
CA SER A 63 -7.00 -21.36 8.99
C SER A 63 -8.00 -22.19 9.81
N LEU A 64 -9.22 -21.70 10.04
CA LEU A 64 -10.27 -22.47 10.70
C LEU A 64 -10.69 -23.71 9.91
N GLY A 65 -10.62 -23.64 8.58
CA GLY A 65 -10.81 -24.79 7.68
C GLY A 65 -9.67 -25.81 7.72
N GLY A 66 -8.63 -25.56 8.53
CA GLY A 66 -7.55 -26.49 8.82
C GLY A 66 -6.38 -26.47 7.85
N VAL A 67 -6.19 -25.39 7.09
CA VAL A 67 -5.06 -25.24 6.18
C VAL A 67 -4.24 -23.98 6.52
N ARG A 68 -2.92 -24.05 6.29
CA ARG A 68 -2.04 -22.87 6.42
C ARG A 68 -2.47 -21.79 5.44
N SER A 69 -2.59 -20.57 5.94
CA SER A 69 -3.05 -19.40 5.19
C SER A 69 -2.19 -18.18 5.45
N ALA A 70 -2.28 -17.19 4.56
CA ALA A 70 -1.61 -15.92 4.74
C ALA A 70 -2.45 -14.75 4.20
N THR A 71 -2.13 -13.55 4.66
CA THR A 71 -2.60 -12.29 4.10
C THR A 71 -1.42 -11.33 3.95
N ALA A 72 -1.42 -10.49 2.91
CA ALA A 72 -0.39 -9.49 2.71
C ALA A 72 -1.01 -8.10 2.56
N MET A 73 -0.37 -7.12 3.19
CA MET A 73 -0.85 -5.74 3.21
C MET A 73 0.26 -4.75 3.53
N LYS A 74 0.04 -3.52 3.14
CA LYS A 74 0.82 -2.36 3.55
C LYS A 74 0.45 -1.95 4.99
N HIS A 75 1.31 -1.15 5.66
CA HIS A 75 1.03 -0.65 7.02
C HIS A 75 -0.32 0.07 7.16
N VAL A 76 -0.72 0.91 6.18
CA VAL A 76 -2.06 1.55 6.22
C VAL A 76 -3.20 0.55 6.05
N GLY A 77 -2.97 -0.56 5.35
CA GLY A 77 -3.93 -1.67 5.26
C GLY A 77 -4.07 -2.42 6.59
N LEU A 78 -3.01 -2.47 7.39
CA LEU A 78 -3.07 -3.05 8.74
C LEU A 78 -4.05 -2.26 9.63
N ASN A 79 -4.15 -0.93 9.45
CA ASN A 79 -5.17 -0.13 10.14
C ASN A 79 -6.60 -0.62 9.82
N VAL A 80 -6.85 -1.01 8.57
CA VAL A 80 -8.16 -1.55 8.11
C VAL A 80 -8.40 -2.96 8.64
N ALA A 81 -7.35 -3.78 8.74
CA ALA A 81 -7.39 -5.15 9.25
C ALA A 81 -7.27 -5.25 10.78
N ALA A 82 -7.14 -4.14 11.50
CA ALA A 82 -6.91 -4.14 12.93
C ALA A 82 -8.05 -4.83 13.73
N ASP A 83 -9.31 -4.55 13.41
CA ASP A 83 -10.46 -5.13 14.12
C ASP A 83 -10.44 -6.68 14.10
N PRO A 84 -10.38 -7.37 12.95
CA PRO A 84 -10.24 -8.81 12.94
C PRO A 84 -8.93 -9.30 13.58
N LEU A 85 -7.80 -8.61 13.40
CA LEU A 85 -6.52 -8.99 14.01
C LEU A 85 -6.61 -9.14 15.53
N PHE A 86 -7.10 -8.11 16.21
CA PHE A 86 -7.24 -8.12 17.68
C PHE A 86 -8.17 -9.23 18.17
N THR A 87 -9.25 -9.49 17.44
CA THR A 87 -10.21 -10.55 17.80
C THR A 87 -9.64 -11.95 17.52
N ILE A 88 -8.95 -12.15 16.40
CA ILE A 88 -8.32 -13.43 16.03
C ILE A 88 -7.23 -13.82 17.04
N SER A 89 -6.47 -12.85 17.55
CA SER A 89 -5.47 -13.05 18.61
C SER A 89 -6.06 -13.71 19.86
N TYR A 90 -7.31 -13.40 20.21
CA TYR A 90 -8.06 -13.99 21.33
C TYR A 90 -8.69 -15.34 20.98
N GLN A 91 -9.23 -15.45 19.77
CA GLN A 91 -9.97 -16.61 19.31
C GLN A 91 -9.08 -17.83 19.07
N GLY A 92 -7.85 -17.60 18.59
CA GLY A 92 -6.92 -18.64 18.16
C GLY A 92 -7.29 -19.25 16.82
N LEU A 93 -6.51 -20.20 16.38
CA LEU A 93 -6.47 -20.77 15.05
C LEU A 93 -6.81 -22.26 15.06
N ASN A 94 -6.88 -22.88 13.87
CA ASN A 94 -6.92 -24.33 13.71
C ASN A 94 -5.70 -24.83 12.91
N ALA A 95 -5.20 -23.99 11.99
CA ALA A 95 -3.92 -24.15 11.30
C ALA A 95 -3.21 -22.79 11.22
N GLY A 96 -1.93 -22.75 10.89
CA GLY A 96 -1.11 -21.54 10.93
C GLY A 96 -1.63 -20.41 10.05
N LEU A 97 -1.56 -19.17 10.56
CA LEU A 97 -1.90 -17.93 9.87
C LEU A 97 -0.73 -16.95 9.93
N VAL A 98 -0.24 -16.52 8.77
CA VAL A 98 0.83 -15.53 8.64
C VAL A 98 0.27 -14.22 8.10
N VAL A 99 0.65 -13.12 8.72
CA VAL A 99 0.29 -11.76 8.32
C VAL A 99 1.54 -11.05 7.83
N CYS A 100 1.67 -10.89 6.52
CA CYS A 100 2.77 -10.17 5.90
C CYS A 100 2.41 -8.68 5.86
N VAL A 101 3.10 -7.86 6.63
CA VAL A 101 2.91 -6.41 6.64
C VAL A 101 4.17 -5.72 6.12
N ALA A 102 4.01 -4.71 5.26
CA ALA A 102 5.14 -3.97 4.72
C ALA A 102 5.05 -2.49 5.11
N ASP A 103 6.05 -2.06 5.89
CA ASP A 103 6.27 -0.67 6.24
C ASP A 103 7.08 0.06 5.16
N ASP A 104 6.96 1.37 5.10
CA ASP A 104 7.56 2.20 4.06
C ASP A 104 8.37 3.36 4.68
N PRO A 105 9.53 3.07 5.33
CA PRO A 105 10.42 4.11 5.84
C PRO A 105 10.80 5.10 4.74
N GLY A 106 10.70 6.41 5.02
CA GLY A 106 10.92 7.45 4.03
C GLY A 106 9.73 7.72 3.10
N MET A 107 8.61 7.02 3.25
CA MET A 107 7.36 7.28 2.50
C MET A 107 7.53 7.27 0.97
N HIS A 108 8.21 6.28 0.40
CA HIS A 108 8.41 6.19 -1.04
C HIS A 108 7.11 6.10 -1.84
N SER A 109 6.06 5.49 -1.25
CA SER A 109 4.75 5.33 -1.88
C SER A 109 3.58 5.48 -0.90
N SER A 110 3.77 6.20 0.21
CA SER A 110 2.80 6.28 1.32
C SER A 110 2.40 7.71 1.63
N GLN A 111 1.20 7.88 2.18
CA GLN A 111 0.68 9.16 2.63
C GLN A 111 1.06 9.52 4.09
N ASN A 112 1.59 8.57 4.82
CA ASN A 112 2.16 8.75 6.16
C ASN A 112 3.17 7.65 6.44
N GLU A 113 3.95 7.81 7.48
CA GLU A 113 4.91 6.84 7.99
C GLU A 113 4.33 6.20 9.26
N GLN A 114 4.38 4.87 9.37
CA GLN A 114 3.85 4.12 10.50
C GLN A 114 4.78 2.96 10.83
N ASP A 115 4.77 2.56 12.10
CA ASP A 115 5.53 1.43 12.60
C ASP A 115 4.60 0.29 13.02
N SER A 116 4.59 -0.78 12.24
CA SER A 116 3.72 -1.94 12.48
C SER A 116 4.10 -2.75 13.72
N ARG A 117 5.29 -2.52 14.33
CA ARG A 117 5.72 -3.18 15.57
C ARG A 117 4.77 -2.86 16.74
N HIS A 118 4.21 -1.65 16.76
CA HIS A 118 3.21 -1.27 17.77
C HIS A 118 1.92 -2.09 17.67
N TYR A 119 1.52 -2.52 16.46
CA TYR A 119 0.38 -3.43 16.31
C TYR A 119 0.67 -4.83 16.87
N ALA A 120 1.88 -5.35 16.67
CA ALA A 120 2.28 -6.63 17.22
C ALA A 120 2.22 -6.62 18.76
N GLU A 121 2.77 -5.58 19.38
CA GLU A 121 2.74 -5.38 20.82
C GLU A 121 1.30 -5.24 21.33
N ALA A 122 0.49 -4.37 20.74
CA ALA A 122 -0.88 -4.10 21.18
C ALA A 122 -1.81 -5.31 20.99
N ALA A 123 -1.69 -6.04 19.88
CA ALA A 123 -2.48 -7.24 19.60
C ALA A 123 -1.92 -8.51 20.29
N LYS A 124 -0.72 -8.43 20.90
CA LYS A 124 0.00 -9.55 21.52
C LYS A 124 0.23 -10.72 20.55
N VAL A 125 0.68 -10.38 19.35
CA VAL A 125 0.94 -11.27 18.22
C VAL A 125 2.43 -11.23 17.87
N PRO A 126 3.17 -12.36 17.85
CA PRO A 126 4.59 -12.32 17.58
C PRO A 126 4.92 -11.80 16.19
N MET A 127 6.04 -11.07 16.10
CA MET A 127 6.49 -10.45 14.85
C MET A 127 7.95 -10.81 14.54
N LEU A 128 8.16 -11.23 13.30
CA LEU A 128 9.46 -11.51 12.71
C LEU A 128 9.83 -10.41 11.72
N GLU A 129 11.10 -10.02 11.69
CA GLU A 129 11.60 -8.95 10.82
C GLU A 129 12.86 -9.39 10.07
N PRO A 130 12.73 -9.83 8.80
CA PRO A 130 13.87 -10.28 8.00
C PRO A 130 14.74 -9.10 7.53
N ALA A 131 16.05 -9.37 7.36
CA ALA A 131 17.03 -8.39 6.89
C ALA A 131 17.37 -8.53 5.39
N ASP A 132 16.99 -9.63 4.76
CA ASP A 132 17.22 -9.90 3.33
C ASP A 132 16.23 -10.92 2.76
N SER A 133 16.39 -11.28 1.49
CA SER A 133 15.49 -12.22 0.81
C SER A 133 15.59 -13.65 1.37
N GLU A 134 16.77 -14.11 1.80
CA GLU A 134 16.90 -15.45 2.38
C GLU A 134 16.18 -15.54 3.73
N GLU A 135 16.35 -14.54 4.59
CA GLU A 135 15.61 -14.49 5.85
C GLU A 135 14.11 -14.37 5.62
N ALA A 136 13.65 -13.60 4.62
CA ALA A 136 12.22 -13.51 4.27
C ALA A 136 11.63 -14.90 3.94
N ARG A 137 12.36 -15.72 3.18
CA ARG A 137 11.97 -17.11 2.88
C ARG A 137 11.96 -18.00 4.12
N VAL A 138 13.03 -17.96 4.90
CA VAL A 138 13.18 -18.82 6.10
C VAL A 138 12.13 -18.44 7.15
N PHE A 139 11.93 -17.14 7.37
CA PHE A 139 10.99 -16.65 8.38
C PHE A 139 9.54 -17.00 8.03
N ALA A 140 9.19 -17.13 6.74
CA ALA A 140 7.87 -17.61 6.34
C ALA A 140 7.57 -19.02 6.89
N LYS A 141 8.56 -19.91 6.85
CA LYS A 141 8.42 -21.27 7.41
C LYS A 141 8.30 -21.23 8.93
N ARG A 142 9.21 -20.49 9.58
CA ARG A 142 9.22 -20.33 11.04
C ARG A 142 7.94 -19.66 11.55
N ALA A 143 7.38 -18.72 10.81
CA ALA A 143 6.14 -18.07 11.18
C ALA A 143 4.96 -19.04 11.29
N TYR A 144 4.85 -20.03 10.39
CA TYR A 144 3.82 -21.07 10.52
C TYR A 144 4.05 -21.97 11.72
N GLU A 145 5.29 -22.38 11.97
CA GLU A 145 5.64 -23.20 13.15
C GLU A 145 5.26 -22.47 14.45
N LEU A 146 5.63 -21.20 14.56
CA LEU A 146 5.26 -20.35 15.70
C LEU A 146 3.75 -20.14 15.81
N SER A 147 3.08 -19.90 14.69
CA SER A 147 1.63 -19.70 14.65
C SER A 147 0.89 -20.92 15.18
N GLU A 148 1.30 -22.11 14.79
CA GLU A 148 0.72 -23.38 15.24
C GLU A 148 1.09 -23.70 16.68
N GLN A 149 2.36 -23.47 17.09
CA GLN A 149 2.84 -23.69 18.44
C GLN A 149 2.12 -22.82 19.48
N PHE A 150 1.97 -21.53 19.17
CA PHE A 150 1.40 -20.55 20.11
C PHE A 150 -0.08 -20.25 19.86
N ASN A 151 -0.69 -20.89 18.87
CA ASN A 151 -2.10 -20.73 18.51
C ASN A 151 -2.51 -19.24 18.32
N THR A 152 -1.76 -18.53 17.48
CA THR A 152 -1.94 -17.11 17.21
C THR A 152 -1.44 -16.77 15.81
N PRO A 153 -1.97 -15.72 15.13
CA PRO A 153 -1.31 -15.19 13.94
C PRO A 153 0.15 -14.85 14.22
N VAL A 154 0.98 -14.84 13.20
CA VAL A 154 2.38 -14.36 13.28
C VAL A 154 2.61 -13.32 12.19
N PHE A 155 3.17 -12.18 12.57
CA PHE A 155 3.59 -11.18 11.62
C PHE A 155 4.94 -11.49 10.99
N ILE A 156 5.05 -11.20 9.70
CA ILE A 156 6.34 -10.98 9.03
C ILE A 156 6.33 -9.52 8.58
N LYS A 157 7.17 -8.71 9.22
CA LYS A 157 7.31 -7.28 8.90
C LYS A 157 8.40 -7.10 7.85
N MET A 158 8.01 -6.66 6.67
CA MET A 158 8.90 -6.24 5.60
C MET A 158 9.09 -4.73 5.65
N CYS A 159 10.17 -4.22 5.08
CA CYS A 159 10.29 -2.81 4.70
C CYS A 159 10.52 -2.71 3.19
N THR A 160 10.34 -1.51 2.62
CA THR A 160 10.48 -1.24 1.18
C THR A 160 11.80 -1.78 0.64
N ARG A 161 12.92 -1.62 1.35
CA ARG A 161 14.24 -2.08 0.88
C ARG A 161 14.35 -3.60 0.85
N VAL A 162 13.92 -4.30 1.89
CA VAL A 162 13.91 -5.77 1.87
C VAL A 162 12.95 -6.28 0.79
N ALA A 163 11.77 -5.68 0.67
CA ALA A 163 10.75 -6.09 -0.32
C ALA A 163 11.28 -6.05 -1.76
N HIS A 164 12.04 -5.01 -2.11
CA HIS A 164 12.46 -4.71 -3.48
C HIS A 164 13.97 -4.85 -3.74
N SER A 165 14.78 -5.26 -2.77
CA SER A 165 16.17 -5.65 -3.00
C SER A 165 16.26 -7.12 -3.39
N GLN A 166 17.41 -7.51 -3.97
CA GLN A 166 17.67 -8.88 -4.39
C GLN A 166 18.85 -9.46 -3.62
N SER A 167 18.69 -10.67 -3.12
CA SER A 167 19.78 -11.48 -2.59
C SER A 167 19.65 -12.94 -3.03
N VAL A 168 20.71 -13.73 -2.76
CA VAL A 168 20.74 -15.15 -3.10
C VAL A 168 19.89 -15.93 -2.09
N VAL A 169 18.94 -16.69 -2.60
CA VAL A 169 17.98 -17.49 -1.82
C VAL A 169 18.24 -18.97 -2.06
N ASN A 170 18.23 -19.78 -0.99
CA ASN A 170 18.38 -21.22 -1.06
C ASN A 170 17.01 -21.88 -1.02
N THR A 171 16.43 -22.18 -2.20
CA THR A 171 15.10 -22.79 -2.29
C THR A 171 15.07 -24.24 -1.83
N GLU A 172 13.97 -24.64 -1.20
CA GLU A 172 13.70 -25.97 -0.69
C GLU A 172 12.43 -26.56 -1.32
N GLU A 173 12.20 -27.85 -1.08
CA GLU A 173 10.97 -28.54 -1.51
C GLU A 173 9.79 -28.10 -0.64
N ARG A 174 8.60 -28.06 -1.28
CA ARG A 174 7.34 -27.79 -0.60
C ARG A 174 6.99 -28.92 0.35
N ILE A 175 6.69 -28.60 1.59
CA ILE A 175 6.01 -29.56 2.48
C ILE A 175 4.50 -29.52 2.20
N VAL A 176 3.83 -30.62 2.47
CA VAL A 176 2.38 -30.75 2.35
C VAL A 176 1.81 -31.14 3.72
N PRO A 177 1.52 -30.15 4.58
CA PRO A 177 0.92 -30.43 5.88
C PRO A 177 -0.43 -31.13 5.71
N GLU A 178 -0.74 -32.06 6.61
CA GLU A 178 -2.08 -32.62 6.67
C GLU A 178 -3.09 -31.55 7.06
N GLN A 179 -4.25 -31.57 6.41
CA GLN A 179 -5.34 -30.67 6.78
C GLN A 179 -5.87 -31.03 8.17
N VAL A 180 -5.90 -30.05 9.07
CA VAL A 180 -6.44 -30.23 10.41
C VAL A 180 -7.97 -30.31 10.34
N PRO A 181 -8.60 -31.40 10.80
CA PRO A 181 -10.06 -31.51 10.74
C PRO A 181 -10.75 -30.39 11.53
N TYR A 182 -11.80 -29.82 10.96
CA TYR A 182 -12.61 -28.84 11.65
C TYR A 182 -13.31 -29.48 12.86
N LYS A 183 -13.17 -28.83 14.02
CA LYS A 183 -13.88 -29.21 15.23
C LYS A 183 -14.59 -27.99 15.80
N LYS A 184 -15.90 -28.11 16.00
CA LYS A 184 -16.68 -27.06 16.62
C LYS A 184 -16.20 -26.81 18.06
N ASP A 185 -15.82 -25.55 18.33
CA ASP A 185 -15.40 -25.10 19.65
C ASP A 185 -16.23 -23.89 20.09
N PRO A 186 -17.18 -24.05 21.03
CA PRO A 186 -17.97 -22.93 21.56
C PRO A 186 -17.14 -21.83 22.22
N ALA A 187 -15.93 -22.13 22.69
CA ALA A 187 -15.04 -21.15 23.32
C ALA A 187 -14.49 -20.13 22.30
N LYS A 188 -14.52 -20.45 20.99
CA LYS A 188 -14.14 -19.53 19.92
C LYS A 188 -15.20 -18.45 19.62
N VAL A 189 -16.40 -18.54 20.20
CA VAL A 189 -17.41 -17.49 20.08
C VAL A 189 -17.10 -16.38 21.08
N MET A 190 -16.63 -15.24 20.59
CA MET A 190 -16.14 -14.12 21.43
C MET A 190 -17.31 -13.34 22.08
N MET A 191 -18.04 -14.01 22.96
CA MET A 191 -18.94 -13.38 23.93
C MET A 191 -18.15 -13.01 25.19
N THR A 192 -18.64 -12.06 25.98
CA THR A 192 -17.95 -11.50 27.16
C THR A 192 -17.30 -12.55 28.08
N LYS A 193 -17.97 -13.67 28.35
CA LYS A 193 -17.42 -14.75 29.18
C LYS A 193 -16.20 -15.39 28.50
N ASN A 194 -16.37 -15.83 27.25
CA ASN A 194 -15.29 -16.50 26.49
C ASN A 194 -14.12 -15.56 26.24
N SER A 195 -14.41 -14.26 26.01
CA SER A 195 -13.36 -13.25 25.82
C SER A 195 -12.52 -13.02 27.07
N ARG A 196 -13.11 -13.08 28.28
CA ARG A 196 -12.35 -13.01 29.54
C ARG A 196 -11.42 -14.20 29.71
N ASP A 197 -11.93 -15.40 29.42
CA ASP A 197 -11.11 -16.63 29.49
C ASP A 197 -10.01 -16.61 28.40
N ALA A 198 -10.31 -16.08 27.23
CA ALA A 198 -9.36 -15.89 26.15
C ALA A 198 -8.25 -14.88 26.53
N HIS A 199 -8.60 -13.79 27.22
CA HIS A 199 -7.62 -12.82 27.71
C HIS A 199 -6.59 -13.46 28.62
N VAL A 200 -7.00 -14.31 29.54
CA VAL A 200 -6.08 -15.04 30.41
C VAL A 200 -5.11 -15.92 29.59
N ARG A 201 -5.62 -16.60 28.55
CA ARG A 201 -4.77 -17.38 27.63
C ARG A 201 -3.79 -16.51 26.85
N VAL A 202 -4.22 -15.33 26.37
CA VAL A 202 -3.38 -14.37 25.64
C VAL A 202 -2.25 -13.87 26.54
N GLU A 203 -2.52 -13.52 27.80
CA GLU A 203 -1.50 -13.08 28.75
C GLU A 203 -0.51 -14.21 29.10
N GLN A 204 -0.98 -15.43 29.24
CA GLN A 204 -0.08 -16.58 29.46
C GLN A 204 0.78 -16.83 28.22
N ARG A 205 0.18 -16.84 27.02
CA ARG A 205 0.90 -16.98 25.75
C ARG A 205 1.97 -15.90 25.58
N THR A 206 1.69 -14.66 26.00
CA THR A 206 2.67 -13.57 25.95
C THR A 206 3.90 -13.88 26.80
N LYS A 207 3.71 -14.44 28.00
CA LYS A 207 4.83 -14.88 28.86
C LYS A 207 5.62 -16.03 28.23
N ASP A 208 4.91 -16.98 27.62
CA ASP A 208 5.53 -18.12 26.94
C ASP A 208 6.32 -17.66 25.70
N LEU A 209 5.83 -16.67 24.97
CA LEU A 209 6.51 -16.02 23.83
C LEU A 209 7.76 -15.25 24.28
N ILE A 210 7.72 -14.54 25.41
CA ILE A 210 8.88 -13.85 25.99
C ILE A 210 9.96 -14.88 26.33
N ALA A 211 9.58 -15.97 26.99
CA ALA A 211 10.52 -17.05 27.32
C ALA A 211 11.11 -17.70 26.06
N PHE A 212 10.29 -17.91 25.02
CA PHE A 212 10.75 -18.44 23.74
C PHE A 212 11.73 -17.49 23.03
N ALA A 213 11.52 -16.17 23.09
CA ALA A 213 12.34 -15.18 22.42
C ALA A 213 13.80 -15.21 22.91
N GLU A 214 14.04 -15.60 24.16
CA GLU A 214 15.39 -15.67 24.77
C GLU A 214 16.31 -16.67 24.07
N ASP A 215 15.76 -17.82 23.63
CA ASP A 215 16.51 -18.90 22.98
C ASP A 215 16.16 -19.05 21.49
N CYS A 216 15.48 -18.04 20.92
CA CYS A 216 15.01 -18.08 19.53
C CYS A 216 16.19 -18.04 18.56
N ASP A 217 16.32 -19.06 17.72
CA ASP A 217 17.37 -19.20 16.70
C ASP A 217 17.31 -18.14 15.57
N LEU A 218 16.25 -17.35 15.52
CA LEU A 218 16.13 -16.21 14.61
C LEU A 218 16.87 -14.96 15.11
N ASN A 219 17.17 -14.90 16.42
CA ASN A 219 18.01 -13.88 17.04
C ASN A 219 19.46 -14.36 17.01
N ARG A 220 20.37 -13.55 16.50
CA ARG A 220 21.78 -13.93 16.36
C ARG A 220 22.69 -12.95 17.07
N VAL A 221 23.63 -13.48 17.84
CA VAL A 221 24.77 -12.73 18.38
C VAL A 221 25.99 -13.01 17.51
N GLU A 222 26.60 -11.99 16.98
CA GLU A 222 27.83 -12.03 16.18
C GLU A 222 28.88 -11.17 16.89
N MET A 223 29.81 -11.82 17.59
CA MET A 223 30.87 -11.12 18.32
C MET A 223 32.05 -10.81 17.40
N GLY A 224 32.40 -9.53 17.31
CA GLY A 224 33.59 -9.01 16.66
C GLY A 224 34.35 -8.12 17.65
N ASP A 225 34.72 -6.90 17.23
CA ASP A 225 35.26 -5.89 18.15
C ASP A 225 34.18 -5.48 19.17
N THR A 226 34.53 -5.46 20.43
CA THR A 226 33.63 -5.17 21.55
C THR A 226 33.55 -3.70 21.93
N SER A 227 34.37 -2.83 21.32
CA SER A 227 34.32 -1.37 21.55
C SER A 227 32.97 -0.77 21.18
N ILE A 228 32.21 -1.40 20.26
CA ILE A 228 30.87 -1.03 19.84
C ILE A 228 30.02 -2.26 19.55
N GLY A 229 28.82 -2.29 20.12
CA GLY A 229 27.82 -3.33 19.87
C GLY A 229 26.52 -2.74 19.33
N PHE A 230 26.01 -3.29 18.23
CA PHE A 230 24.75 -2.90 17.62
C PHE A 230 23.63 -3.87 18.03
N ILE A 231 22.54 -3.33 18.58
CA ILE A 231 21.25 -4.03 18.70
C ILE A 231 20.38 -3.53 17.56
N THR A 232 20.01 -4.42 16.63
CA THR A 232 19.43 -3.99 15.35
C THR A 232 18.60 -5.10 14.69
N SER A 233 17.83 -4.73 13.67
CA SER A 233 16.99 -5.64 12.85
C SER A 233 16.96 -5.18 11.40
N SER A 234 16.33 -5.96 10.52
CA SER A 234 16.02 -5.58 9.13
C SER A 234 17.23 -5.02 8.37
N THR A 235 16.99 -4.03 7.49
CA THR A 235 18.02 -3.33 6.71
C THR A 235 19.03 -2.58 7.56
N SER A 236 18.64 -2.11 8.73
CA SER A 236 19.56 -1.44 9.66
C SER A 236 20.75 -2.33 10.05
N TYR A 237 20.52 -3.64 10.22
CA TYR A 237 21.59 -4.61 10.40
C TYR A 237 22.55 -4.64 9.20
N GLN A 238 22.02 -4.66 7.97
CA GLN A 238 22.84 -4.68 6.75
C GLN A 238 23.70 -3.42 6.63
N TYR A 239 23.14 -2.25 6.95
CA TYR A 239 23.87 -0.98 6.91
C TYR A 239 25.00 -0.93 7.94
N ALA A 240 24.74 -1.38 9.19
CA ALA A 240 25.77 -1.46 10.21
C ALA A 240 26.89 -2.45 9.82
N LYS A 241 26.51 -3.61 9.28
CA LYS A 241 27.43 -4.65 8.86
C LYS A 241 28.33 -4.21 7.70
N GLU A 242 27.79 -3.44 6.75
CA GLU A 242 28.56 -2.88 5.64
C GLU A 242 29.57 -1.83 6.11
N VAL A 243 29.21 -1.03 7.10
CA VAL A 243 30.08 0.04 7.60
C VAL A 243 31.20 -0.48 8.49
N TYR A 244 30.88 -1.41 9.40
CA TYR A 244 31.78 -1.85 10.47
C TYR A 244 32.37 -3.25 10.26
N GLY A 245 31.68 -4.13 9.52
CA GLY A 245 32.15 -5.52 9.31
C GLY A 245 32.40 -6.23 10.63
N ASP A 246 33.61 -6.72 10.82
CA ASP A 246 34.04 -7.39 12.05
C ASP A 246 34.64 -6.41 13.10
N ASN A 247 34.67 -5.11 12.80
CA ASN A 247 35.09 -4.05 13.74
C ASN A 247 33.92 -3.61 14.67
N ALA A 248 32.90 -4.42 14.80
CA ALA A 248 31.80 -4.26 15.76
C ALA A 248 31.19 -5.62 16.11
N SER A 249 30.44 -5.64 17.19
CA SER A 249 29.61 -6.79 17.59
C SER A 249 28.13 -6.49 17.30
N TYR A 250 27.32 -7.53 17.05
CA TYR A 250 25.93 -7.38 16.66
C TYR A 250 25.03 -8.33 17.43
N LEU A 251 23.94 -7.82 17.99
CA LEU A 251 22.75 -8.56 18.29
C LEU A 251 21.71 -8.27 17.20
N LYS A 252 21.62 -9.18 16.23
CA LYS A 252 20.64 -9.12 15.15
C LYS A 252 19.34 -9.78 15.60
N LEU A 253 18.30 -8.99 15.77
CA LEU A 253 16.97 -9.45 16.14
C LEU A 253 16.19 -9.89 14.89
N GLY A 254 15.81 -11.16 14.83
CA GLY A 254 14.91 -11.71 13.82
C GLY A 254 13.47 -11.77 14.35
N MET A 255 13.29 -12.03 15.64
CA MET A 255 12.02 -11.87 16.35
C MET A 255 12.02 -10.51 17.03
N ILE A 256 11.21 -9.59 16.51
CA ILE A 256 11.20 -8.19 16.94
C ILE A 256 10.14 -7.94 18.03
N TRP A 257 9.16 -8.81 18.16
CA TRP A 257 8.23 -8.81 19.27
C TRP A 257 7.79 -10.24 19.61
N PRO A 258 7.78 -10.62 20.93
CA PRO A 258 8.40 -9.88 22.02
C PRO A 258 9.93 -9.87 21.94
N LEU A 259 10.55 -8.86 22.54
CA LEU A 259 12.00 -8.72 22.58
C LEU A 259 12.63 -9.62 23.67
N PRO A 260 13.82 -10.21 23.44
CA PRO A 260 14.51 -11.08 24.38
C PRO A 260 15.30 -10.27 25.41
N GLU A 261 14.72 -10.02 26.59
CA GLU A 261 15.27 -9.12 27.62
C GLU A 261 16.63 -9.59 28.13
N LYS A 262 16.78 -10.89 28.44
CA LYS A 262 18.05 -11.45 28.95
C LYS A 262 19.14 -11.42 27.89
N LEU A 263 18.82 -11.84 26.67
CA LEU A 263 19.76 -11.83 25.55
C LEU A 263 20.26 -10.40 25.25
N ILE A 264 19.38 -9.40 25.35
CA ILE A 264 19.75 -7.99 25.20
C ILE A 264 20.70 -7.55 26.33
N LEU A 265 20.40 -7.88 27.59
CA LEU A 265 21.25 -7.55 28.73
C LEU A 265 22.61 -8.26 28.63
N ASP A 266 22.61 -9.57 28.36
CA ASP A 266 23.83 -10.38 28.21
C ASP A 266 24.73 -9.82 27.08
N PHE A 267 24.15 -9.43 25.93
CA PHE A 267 24.91 -8.81 24.87
C PHE A 267 25.51 -7.45 25.29
N ALA A 268 24.72 -6.63 25.98
CA ALA A 268 25.15 -5.31 26.42
C ALA A 268 26.31 -5.38 27.44
N GLU A 269 26.40 -6.43 28.28
CA GLU A 269 27.50 -6.64 29.22
C GLU A 269 28.83 -6.96 28.53
N HIS A 270 28.80 -7.38 27.26
CA HIS A 270 30.01 -7.82 26.52
C HIS A 270 30.55 -6.75 25.57
N VAL A 271 29.97 -5.54 25.54
CA VAL A 271 30.41 -4.43 24.66
C VAL A 271 30.56 -3.13 25.46
N ASP A 272 31.53 -2.31 25.08
CA ASP A 272 31.82 -1.06 25.78
C ASP A 272 30.77 0.03 25.49
N LYS A 273 30.17 0.02 24.30
CA LYS A 273 29.17 0.99 23.85
C LYS A 273 28.03 0.27 23.12
N VAL A 274 26.82 0.45 23.60
CA VAL A 274 25.61 -0.09 22.95
C VAL A 274 25.00 0.95 22.02
N VAL A 275 24.77 0.57 20.78
CA VAL A 275 24.07 1.38 19.76
C VAL A 275 22.80 0.64 19.33
N VAL A 276 21.64 1.26 19.52
CA VAL A 276 20.39 0.77 18.94
C VAL A 276 20.19 1.41 17.59
N LEU A 277 20.21 0.60 16.54
CA LEU A 277 20.06 1.05 15.18
C LEU A 277 18.78 0.47 14.57
N GLU A 278 17.77 1.33 14.43
CA GLU A 278 16.45 0.97 13.89
C GLU A 278 15.84 2.13 13.11
N GLU A 279 15.12 1.83 12.03
CA GLU A 279 14.29 2.79 11.31
C GLU A 279 12.93 2.96 12.02
N LEU A 280 12.17 4.00 11.63
CA LEU A 280 10.86 4.34 12.20
C LEU A 280 10.94 4.76 13.68
N ASP A 281 10.01 4.29 14.50
CA ASP A 281 9.90 4.68 15.91
C ASP A 281 11.01 4.05 16.79
N PRO A 282 11.31 4.64 17.96
CA PRO A 282 12.28 4.09 18.91
C PRO A 282 11.71 2.87 19.67
N PHE A 283 11.40 1.78 18.96
CA PHE A 283 10.75 0.59 19.53
C PHE A 283 11.73 -0.26 20.34
N ILE A 284 12.85 -0.65 19.73
CA ILE A 284 13.94 -1.40 20.42
C ILE A 284 14.60 -0.50 21.45
N GLU A 285 14.87 0.75 21.10
CA GLU A 285 15.47 1.75 21.98
C GLU A 285 14.70 1.92 23.28
N ASN A 286 13.38 2.14 23.20
CA ASN A 286 12.52 2.29 24.36
C ASN A 286 12.55 1.07 25.27
N HIS A 287 12.62 -0.12 24.67
CA HIS A 287 12.74 -1.37 25.42
C HIS A 287 14.10 -1.47 26.14
N CYS A 288 15.19 -1.19 25.45
CA CYS A 288 16.54 -1.15 26.05
C CYS A 288 16.64 -0.13 27.19
N ARG A 289 16.10 1.06 27.00
CA ARG A 289 16.06 2.11 28.05
C ARG A 289 15.22 1.67 29.26
N LYS A 290 14.10 0.98 29.03
CA LYS A 290 13.26 0.41 30.10
C LYS A 290 14.01 -0.66 30.91
N LEU A 291 14.93 -1.41 30.29
CA LEU A 291 15.82 -2.36 30.96
C LEU A 291 16.97 -1.65 31.73
N GLY A 292 17.11 -0.34 31.63
CA GLY A 292 18.14 0.45 32.32
C GLY A 292 19.45 0.58 31.56
N LEU A 293 19.51 0.22 30.27
CA LEU A 293 20.72 0.34 29.46
C LEU A 293 20.98 1.79 29.04
N GLU A 294 22.25 2.21 29.13
CA GLU A 294 22.73 3.41 28.45
C GLU A 294 23.04 3.05 27.01
N ILE A 295 22.36 3.71 26.08
CA ILE A 295 22.46 3.41 24.66
C ILE A 295 22.57 4.67 23.83
N VAL A 296 23.14 4.57 22.64
CA VAL A 296 23.05 5.55 21.56
C VAL A 296 21.90 5.16 20.64
N GLY A 297 20.96 6.04 20.40
CA GLY A 297 19.75 5.77 19.61
C GLY A 297 19.28 6.99 18.80
N LYS A 298 18.00 7.33 18.86
CA LYS A 298 17.36 8.37 18.04
C LYS A 298 17.86 9.80 18.31
N GLU A 299 18.57 10.06 19.40
CA GLU A 299 19.30 11.33 19.58
C GLU A 299 20.46 11.49 18.58
N THR A 300 20.95 10.38 18.02
CA THR A 300 22.05 10.35 17.02
C THR A 300 21.49 10.06 15.63
N PHE A 301 20.48 9.18 15.51
CA PHE A 301 19.88 8.78 14.23
C PHE A 301 18.52 9.47 14.04
N PRO A 302 18.21 9.95 12.82
CA PRO A 302 16.93 10.61 12.56
C PRO A 302 15.75 9.67 12.77
N ILE A 303 14.62 10.23 13.23
CA ILE A 303 13.36 9.51 13.33
C ILE A 303 12.62 9.45 11.97
N CYS A 304 12.85 10.44 11.12
CA CYS A 304 12.20 10.55 9.82
C CYS A 304 13.15 10.10 8.71
N GLY A 305 12.57 9.41 7.73
CA GLY A 305 13.30 9.01 6.53
C GLY A 305 13.94 7.63 6.64
N GLU A 306 14.50 7.21 5.54
CA GLU A 306 15.17 5.93 5.37
C GLU A 306 16.64 6.03 5.78
N PHE A 307 17.20 4.98 6.35
CA PHE A 307 18.63 4.89 6.66
C PHE A 307 19.47 4.47 5.44
N SER A 308 20.77 4.69 5.57
CA SER A 308 21.79 4.24 4.63
C SER A 308 23.10 3.98 5.37
N GLN A 309 24.00 3.24 4.74
CA GLN A 309 25.36 3.04 5.26
C GLN A 309 26.10 4.36 5.47
N ASN A 310 25.90 5.36 4.60
CA ASN A 310 26.51 6.69 4.76
C ASN A 310 26.00 7.40 6.01
N LEU A 311 24.70 7.35 6.24
CA LEU A 311 24.07 7.89 7.46
C LEU A 311 24.65 7.23 8.71
N VAL A 312 24.72 5.89 8.75
CA VAL A 312 25.27 5.15 9.90
C VAL A 312 26.72 5.54 10.16
N ARG A 313 27.54 5.62 9.12
CA ARG A 313 28.94 6.03 9.21
C ARG A 313 29.10 7.42 9.79
N THR A 314 28.45 8.41 9.20
CA THR A 314 28.61 9.82 9.58
C THR A 314 27.98 10.15 10.94
N ALA A 315 26.85 9.55 11.27
CA ALA A 315 26.19 9.74 12.56
C ALA A 315 27.04 9.27 13.75
N LEU A 316 27.90 8.28 13.54
CA LEU A 316 28.82 7.76 14.55
C LEU A 316 30.24 8.38 14.47
N GLY A 317 30.40 9.46 13.71
CA GLY A 317 31.64 10.26 13.64
C GLY A 317 32.66 9.79 12.61
N GLY A 318 32.30 8.88 11.71
CA GLY A 318 33.13 8.50 10.57
C GLY A 318 33.06 9.52 9.43
N ASP A 319 34.08 9.52 8.56
CA ASP A 319 34.11 10.40 7.40
C ASP A 319 33.07 9.97 6.37
N ALA A 320 32.39 10.94 5.76
CA ALA A 320 31.54 10.66 4.59
C ALA A 320 32.41 10.12 3.45
N PRO A 321 31.97 9.07 2.73
CA PRO A 321 32.70 8.60 1.56
C PRO A 321 32.72 9.70 0.48
N ASP A 322 33.77 9.66 -0.35
CA ASP A 322 33.85 10.52 -1.52
C ASP A 322 32.65 10.24 -2.44
N GLU A 323 31.77 11.20 -2.58
CA GLU A 323 30.66 11.11 -3.53
C GLU A 323 31.13 11.47 -4.93
N LEU A 324 30.71 10.67 -5.93
CA LEU A 324 30.90 11.04 -7.33
C LEU A 324 30.07 12.30 -7.62
N ALA A 325 30.75 13.43 -7.72
CA ALA A 325 30.10 14.68 -8.12
C ALA A 325 29.65 14.58 -9.58
N ILE A 326 28.35 14.61 -9.81
CA ILE A 326 27.78 14.74 -11.15
C ILE A 326 27.76 16.23 -11.47
N ALA A 327 28.51 16.64 -12.53
CA ALA A 327 28.62 18.04 -12.91
C ALA A 327 27.32 18.62 -13.48
N ASP A 328 26.41 17.77 -13.97
CA ASP A 328 25.12 18.17 -14.57
C ASP A 328 24.02 18.27 -13.51
N GLU A 329 23.26 19.36 -13.57
CA GLU A 329 22.04 19.49 -12.76
C GLU A 329 20.98 18.51 -13.27
N ILE A 330 20.67 17.48 -12.46
CA ILE A 330 19.65 16.48 -12.81
C ILE A 330 18.27 17.09 -12.54
N PRO A 331 17.41 17.29 -13.55
CA PRO A 331 16.08 17.84 -13.34
C PRO A 331 15.22 16.87 -12.52
N GLY A 332 14.48 17.42 -11.55
CA GLY A 332 13.48 16.66 -10.80
C GLY A 332 12.42 16.03 -11.72
N ARG A 333 12.02 14.79 -11.43
CA ARG A 333 10.99 14.06 -12.20
C ARG A 333 9.82 13.69 -11.28
N PRO A 334 8.99 14.68 -10.88
CA PRO A 334 7.85 14.39 -10.03
C PRO A 334 6.86 13.45 -10.77
N PRO A 335 6.12 12.61 -10.05
CA PRO A 335 5.10 11.77 -10.65
C PRO A 335 4.03 12.63 -11.34
N VAL A 336 3.59 12.20 -12.52
CA VAL A 336 2.54 12.87 -13.30
C VAL A 336 1.55 11.83 -13.82
N MET A 337 0.30 12.25 -14.05
CA MET A 337 -0.66 11.39 -14.74
C MET A 337 -0.13 11.02 -16.14
N CYS A 338 -0.43 9.80 -16.60
CA CYS A 338 -0.04 9.32 -17.93
C CYS A 338 -0.56 10.20 -19.06
N ALA A 339 0.08 10.17 -20.24
CA ALA A 339 -0.47 10.77 -21.44
C ALA A 339 -1.82 10.12 -21.78
N GLY A 340 -2.85 10.94 -22.02
CA GLY A 340 -4.20 10.46 -22.26
C GLY A 340 -4.89 9.80 -21.05
N CYS A 341 -4.39 9.98 -19.83
CA CYS A 341 -5.06 9.47 -18.64
C CYS A 341 -6.52 9.94 -18.57
N PRO A 342 -7.51 9.03 -18.34
CA PRO A 342 -8.93 9.40 -18.30
C PRO A 342 -9.28 10.40 -17.19
N HIS A 343 -8.53 10.42 -16.11
CA HIS A 343 -8.82 11.33 -14.99
C HIS A 343 -8.58 12.81 -15.31
N ARG A 344 -7.77 13.14 -16.35
CA ARG A 344 -7.42 14.54 -16.68
C ARG A 344 -8.63 15.40 -17.02
N GLY A 345 -9.58 14.87 -17.79
CA GLY A 345 -10.77 15.60 -18.19
C GLY A 345 -11.62 16.07 -17.00
N ILE A 346 -11.86 15.16 -16.06
CA ILE A 346 -12.60 15.46 -14.82
C ILE A 346 -11.88 16.55 -14.01
N PHE A 347 -10.59 16.38 -13.70
CA PHE A 347 -9.87 17.36 -12.87
C PHE A 347 -9.69 18.70 -13.57
N TYR A 348 -9.54 18.72 -14.88
CA TYR A 348 -9.54 19.98 -15.64
C TYR A 348 -10.88 20.74 -15.49
N ILE A 349 -12.01 20.04 -15.57
CA ILE A 349 -13.34 20.67 -15.40
C ILE A 349 -13.56 21.11 -13.96
N LEU A 350 -13.22 20.30 -12.96
CA LEU A 350 -13.34 20.66 -11.54
C LEU A 350 -12.50 21.90 -11.21
N SER A 351 -11.26 21.96 -11.69
CA SER A 351 -10.39 23.14 -11.56
C SER A 351 -10.98 24.38 -12.25
N LYS A 352 -11.51 24.21 -13.47
CA LYS A 352 -12.18 25.28 -14.22
C LYS A 352 -13.39 25.83 -13.49
N LEU A 353 -14.18 24.98 -12.86
CA LEU A 353 -15.38 25.33 -12.09
C LEU A 353 -15.05 25.82 -10.67
N LYS A 354 -13.80 25.68 -10.23
CA LYS A 354 -13.33 26.02 -8.88
C LYS A 354 -14.11 25.26 -7.80
N CYS A 355 -14.41 24.00 -8.07
CA CYS A 355 -15.01 23.12 -7.07
C CYS A 355 -14.02 22.88 -5.92
N MET A 356 -14.54 22.80 -4.70
CA MET A 356 -13.84 22.15 -3.58
C MET A 356 -13.89 20.65 -3.82
N VAL A 357 -12.73 19.99 -3.89
CA VAL A 357 -12.62 18.56 -4.21
C VAL A 357 -12.10 17.80 -3.01
N TYR A 358 -12.99 17.06 -2.35
CA TYR A 358 -12.60 16.09 -1.37
C TYR A 358 -12.12 14.83 -2.09
N GLY A 359 -10.81 14.65 -2.16
CA GLY A 359 -10.16 13.56 -2.89
C GLY A 359 -10.01 12.29 -2.07
N ASP A 360 -9.47 11.29 -2.73
CA ASP A 360 -9.21 9.97 -2.16
C ASP A 360 -7.84 9.44 -2.63
N ILE A 361 -7.54 8.17 -2.36
CA ILE A 361 -6.24 7.55 -2.63
C ILE A 361 -6.28 6.76 -3.94
N GLY A 362 -5.41 7.13 -4.88
CA GLY A 362 -5.26 6.48 -6.18
C GLY A 362 -4.45 7.33 -7.15
N CYS A 363 -4.26 6.89 -8.41
CA CYS A 363 -3.57 7.67 -9.44
C CYS A 363 -4.14 9.09 -9.59
N TYR A 364 -5.41 9.26 -9.31
CA TYR A 364 -6.12 10.51 -9.39
C TYR A 364 -5.76 11.52 -8.29
N THR A 365 -5.06 11.11 -7.21
CA THR A 365 -4.45 12.04 -6.26
C THR A 365 -3.51 13.03 -6.96
N LEU A 366 -2.94 12.65 -8.10
CA LEU A 366 -2.16 13.55 -8.97
C LEU A 366 -2.99 14.68 -9.60
N GLY A 367 -4.31 14.71 -9.42
CA GLY A 367 -5.15 15.87 -9.71
C GLY A 367 -4.82 17.11 -8.88
N ALA A 368 -4.14 16.93 -7.74
CA ALA A 368 -3.63 18.01 -6.91
C ALA A 368 -2.41 18.73 -7.52
N VAL A 369 -1.70 18.10 -8.47
CA VAL A 369 -0.47 18.65 -9.05
C VAL A 369 -0.77 19.62 -10.19
N ALA A 370 0.07 20.65 -10.32
CA ALA A 370 0.01 21.60 -11.42
C ALA A 370 0.09 20.88 -12.79
N PRO A 371 -0.61 21.39 -13.82
CA PRO A 371 -1.42 22.60 -13.88
C PRO A 371 -2.90 22.40 -13.47
N LEU A 372 -3.29 21.19 -13.05
CA LEU A 372 -4.68 20.88 -12.70
C LEU A 372 -5.09 21.54 -11.38
N ASN A 373 -4.31 21.36 -10.32
CA ASN A 373 -4.53 21.96 -8.99
C ASN A 373 -6.01 21.85 -8.56
N ALA A 374 -6.60 20.67 -8.74
CA ALA A 374 -8.03 20.48 -8.64
C ALA A 374 -8.47 19.72 -7.40
N MET A 375 -7.55 19.15 -6.65
CA MET A 375 -7.84 18.41 -5.42
C MET A 375 -7.37 19.22 -4.21
N ASP A 376 -8.24 19.40 -3.21
CA ASP A 376 -7.96 20.22 -2.03
C ASP A 376 -7.35 19.38 -0.89
N LEU A 377 -7.82 18.15 -0.71
CA LEU A 377 -7.32 17.24 0.34
C LEU A 377 -7.62 15.77 0.02
N ASN A 378 -6.97 14.89 0.75
CA ASN A 378 -7.29 13.47 0.85
C ASN A 378 -6.90 12.97 2.25
N VAL A 379 -7.54 11.92 2.75
CA VAL A 379 -7.27 11.34 4.08
C VAL A 379 -6.89 9.88 3.96
N CYS A 380 -7.85 9.01 3.72
CA CYS A 380 -7.66 7.56 3.56
C CYS A 380 -8.66 7.03 2.52
N MET A 381 -8.51 5.77 2.14
CA MET A 381 -9.40 5.14 1.15
C MET A 381 -10.85 5.16 1.61
N GLY A 382 -11.73 5.75 0.78
CA GLY A 382 -13.16 5.91 1.04
C GLY A 382 -13.56 7.21 1.74
N ALA A 383 -12.60 7.96 2.29
CA ALA A 383 -12.88 9.18 3.06
C ALA A 383 -13.49 10.31 2.22
N SER A 384 -13.28 10.32 0.91
CA SER A 384 -13.86 11.33 0.02
C SER A 384 -15.39 11.37 0.06
N CYS A 385 -16.05 10.23 0.33
CA CYS A 385 -17.50 10.16 0.45
C CYS A 385 -17.97 10.69 1.80
N SER A 386 -17.53 10.09 2.90
CA SER A 386 -17.96 10.46 4.25
C SER A 386 -17.44 11.83 4.68
N GLY A 387 -16.21 12.20 4.30
CA GLY A 387 -15.65 13.52 4.58
C GLY A 387 -16.37 14.64 3.84
N LEU A 388 -16.75 14.42 2.58
CA LEU A 388 -17.62 15.34 1.82
C LEU A 388 -18.97 15.55 2.53
N HIS A 389 -19.59 14.45 2.99
CA HIS A 389 -20.83 14.53 3.76
C HIS A 389 -20.67 15.44 4.97
N GLY A 390 -19.62 15.21 5.79
CA GLY A 390 -19.34 16.05 6.95
C GLY A 390 -19.09 17.52 6.59
N PHE A 391 -18.34 17.78 5.51
CA PHE A 391 -18.09 19.13 5.01
C PHE A 391 -19.41 19.82 4.62
N ASN A 392 -20.27 19.14 3.87
CA ASN A 392 -21.56 19.69 3.42
C ASN A 392 -22.52 19.94 4.59
N LYS A 393 -22.56 19.06 5.60
CA LYS A 393 -23.35 19.31 6.82
C LYS A 393 -22.86 20.53 7.60
N ALA A 394 -21.56 20.82 7.56
CA ALA A 394 -20.99 22.00 8.22
C ALA A 394 -21.20 23.30 7.43
N MET A 395 -21.09 23.24 6.09
CA MET A 395 -21.18 24.41 5.20
C MET A 395 -22.61 24.70 4.72
N GLY A 396 -23.53 23.75 4.86
CA GLY A 396 -24.91 23.85 4.36
C GLY A 396 -24.95 23.99 2.83
N GLU A 397 -25.96 24.67 2.33
CA GLU A 397 -26.22 24.85 0.89
C GLU A 397 -25.02 25.39 0.10
N GLN A 398 -24.19 26.23 0.73
CA GLN A 398 -22.97 26.74 0.08
C GLN A 398 -21.98 25.61 -0.19
N GLY A 399 -21.76 24.70 0.76
CA GLY A 399 -20.90 23.53 0.61
C GLY A 399 -21.44 22.60 -0.47
N GLU A 400 -22.71 22.26 -0.41
CA GLU A 400 -23.40 21.36 -1.33
C GLU A 400 -23.28 21.79 -2.81
N LYS A 401 -23.35 23.10 -3.08
CA LYS A 401 -23.28 23.68 -4.44
C LYS A 401 -21.87 23.89 -4.98
N MET A 402 -20.83 23.73 -4.13
CA MET A 402 -19.46 23.99 -4.56
C MET A 402 -18.51 22.81 -4.37
N SER A 403 -18.92 21.75 -3.72
CA SER A 403 -18.03 20.65 -3.35
C SER A 403 -18.40 19.33 -4.02
N VAL A 404 -17.38 18.52 -4.31
CA VAL A 404 -17.53 17.16 -4.83
C VAL A 404 -16.59 16.20 -4.11
N GLY A 405 -17.02 14.96 -3.91
CA GLY A 405 -16.15 13.85 -3.55
C GLY A 405 -15.64 13.15 -4.80
N VAL A 406 -14.36 12.79 -4.85
CA VAL A 406 -13.80 12.07 -6.00
C VAL A 406 -13.12 10.79 -5.53
N ILE A 407 -13.54 9.64 -6.06
CA ILE A 407 -13.08 8.31 -5.64
C ILE A 407 -12.88 7.39 -6.85
N GLY A 408 -11.83 6.56 -6.84
CA GLY A 408 -11.61 5.53 -7.88
C GLY A 408 -12.52 4.31 -7.69
N ASP A 409 -12.73 3.53 -8.74
CA ASP A 409 -13.57 2.32 -8.75
C ASP A 409 -13.13 1.27 -7.71
N SER A 410 -11.85 0.96 -7.63
CA SER A 410 -11.30 0.05 -6.62
C SER A 410 -11.48 0.58 -5.20
N THR A 411 -11.14 1.84 -4.98
CA THR A 411 -11.27 2.52 -3.68
C THR A 411 -12.73 2.64 -3.25
N PHE A 412 -13.64 2.81 -4.21
CA PHE A 412 -15.08 2.81 -3.98
C PHE A 412 -15.56 1.46 -3.41
N ILE A 413 -15.13 0.35 -4.02
CA ILE A 413 -15.44 -0.99 -3.50
C ILE A 413 -14.75 -1.25 -2.16
N HIS A 414 -13.53 -0.74 -1.96
CA HIS A 414 -12.77 -0.92 -0.73
C HIS A 414 -13.50 -0.35 0.50
N SER A 415 -13.91 0.92 0.46
CA SER A 415 -14.53 1.61 1.62
C SER A 415 -15.55 2.68 1.23
N GLY A 416 -15.65 3.07 -0.05
CA GLY A 416 -16.55 4.13 -0.49
C GLY A 416 -18.03 3.76 -0.39
N ILE A 417 -18.37 2.47 -0.52
CA ILE A 417 -19.76 1.98 -0.42
C ILE A 417 -20.41 2.38 0.91
N THR A 418 -19.69 2.22 2.01
CA THR A 418 -20.20 2.61 3.33
C THR A 418 -20.38 4.12 3.45
N GLY A 419 -19.46 4.90 2.86
CA GLY A 419 -19.56 6.36 2.84
C GLY A 419 -20.75 6.89 2.03
N ILE A 420 -21.03 6.33 0.85
CA ILE A 420 -22.23 6.74 0.10
C ILE A 420 -23.52 6.23 0.73
N THR A 421 -23.49 5.09 1.42
CA THR A 421 -24.63 4.61 2.20
C THR A 421 -24.99 5.61 3.30
N ASP A 422 -23.99 6.18 3.97
CA ASP A 422 -24.18 7.22 4.99
C ASP A 422 -24.77 8.52 4.37
N ILE A 423 -24.27 8.94 3.20
CA ILE A 423 -24.84 10.07 2.43
C ILE A 423 -26.33 9.85 2.14
N ALA A 424 -26.69 8.68 1.59
CA ALA A 424 -28.05 8.35 1.23
C ALA A 424 -28.96 8.26 2.46
N TYR A 425 -28.53 7.55 3.50
CA TYR A 425 -29.26 7.36 4.75
C TYR A 425 -29.56 8.68 5.46
N ASN A 426 -28.60 9.61 5.48
CA ASN A 426 -28.74 10.91 6.13
C ASN A 426 -29.20 12.03 5.16
N MET A 427 -29.61 11.67 3.96
CA MET A 427 -30.17 12.59 2.94
C MET A 427 -29.32 13.85 2.79
N SER A 428 -28.05 13.68 2.44
CA SER A 428 -27.11 14.78 2.23
C SER A 428 -27.02 15.10 0.74
N ASN A 429 -27.24 16.35 0.35
CA ASN A 429 -27.10 16.82 -1.03
C ASN A 429 -25.60 16.85 -1.43
N SER A 430 -24.99 15.67 -1.48
CA SER A 430 -23.59 15.51 -1.81
C SER A 430 -23.43 14.88 -3.19
N THR A 431 -22.55 15.44 -4.02
CA THR A 431 -22.20 14.90 -5.33
C THR A 431 -20.89 14.12 -5.26
N VAL A 432 -20.93 12.81 -5.55
CA VAL A 432 -19.74 11.95 -5.58
C VAL A 432 -19.43 11.53 -7.01
N ILE A 433 -18.18 11.67 -7.42
CA ILE A 433 -17.67 11.28 -8.74
C ILE A 433 -16.85 9.99 -8.60
N ILE A 434 -17.35 8.88 -9.14
CA ILE A 434 -16.64 7.61 -9.21
C ILE A 434 -15.83 7.56 -10.50
N LEU A 435 -14.52 7.46 -10.39
CA LEU A 435 -13.58 7.37 -11.51
C LEU A 435 -13.38 5.89 -11.89
N ASP A 436 -14.26 5.38 -12.75
CA ASP A 436 -14.19 4.00 -13.25
C ASP A 436 -13.18 3.90 -14.42
N ASN A 437 -11.96 3.51 -14.07
CA ASN A 437 -10.90 3.23 -15.04
C ASN A 437 -10.67 1.73 -15.28
N SER A 438 -11.52 0.88 -14.70
CA SER A 438 -11.55 -0.59 -14.86
C SER A 438 -10.26 -1.28 -14.46
N ILE A 439 -9.51 -0.73 -13.48
CA ILE A 439 -8.28 -1.34 -12.96
C ILE A 439 -7.82 -0.65 -11.66
N THR A 440 -7.15 -1.35 -10.76
CA THR A 440 -6.42 -0.77 -9.64
C THR A 440 -5.05 -0.32 -10.14
N GLY A 441 -4.95 0.92 -10.62
CA GLY A 441 -3.81 1.36 -11.43
C GLY A 441 -2.54 1.69 -10.65
N MET A 442 -2.66 2.27 -9.44
CA MET A 442 -1.52 2.84 -8.69
C MET A 442 -0.52 1.76 -8.22
N THR A 443 -0.98 0.59 -7.87
CA THR A 443 -0.21 -0.50 -7.27
C THR A 443 0.32 -1.54 -8.27
N GLY A 444 0.10 -1.34 -9.59
CA GLY A 444 0.62 -2.22 -10.63
C GLY A 444 -0.45 -2.83 -11.57
N HIS A 445 -1.65 -2.25 -11.63
CA HIS A 445 -2.74 -2.66 -12.53
C HIS A 445 -3.41 -3.98 -12.12
N GLN A 446 -3.69 -4.16 -10.83
CA GLN A 446 -4.41 -5.33 -10.32
C GLN A 446 -5.90 -5.30 -10.67
N GLN A 447 -6.48 -6.49 -10.83
CA GLN A 447 -7.91 -6.66 -10.99
C GLN A 447 -8.65 -6.30 -9.70
N ASN A 448 -9.90 -5.85 -9.84
CA ASN A 448 -10.79 -5.55 -8.72
C ASN A 448 -12.23 -5.96 -9.06
N PRO A 449 -13.19 -5.94 -8.13
CA PRO A 449 -14.55 -6.42 -8.38
C PRO A 449 -15.31 -5.72 -9.51
N THR A 450 -14.85 -4.55 -10.00
CA THR A 450 -15.48 -3.84 -11.12
C THR A 450 -14.96 -4.28 -12.49
N THR A 451 -13.87 -5.08 -12.54
CA THR A 451 -13.22 -5.44 -13.81
C THR A 451 -13.81 -6.69 -14.48
N GLY A 452 -14.40 -7.60 -13.69
CA GLY A 452 -14.92 -8.88 -14.17
C GLY A 452 -13.85 -9.95 -14.38
N LYS A 453 -12.68 -9.80 -13.78
CA LYS A 453 -11.57 -10.77 -13.79
C LYS A 453 -11.02 -10.96 -12.38
N ASN A 454 -10.56 -12.20 -12.09
CA ASN A 454 -9.86 -12.50 -10.85
C ASN A 454 -8.35 -12.14 -10.94
N LEU A 455 -7.59 -12.42 -9.89
CA LEU A 455 -6.15 -12.17 -9.80
C LEU A 455 -5.36 -12.82 -10.95
N ARG A 456 -5.74 -14.01 -11.38
CA ARG A 456 -5.10 -14.76 -12.50
C ARG A 456 -5.55 -14.29 -13.89
N GLY A 457 -6.45 -13.28 -13.94
CA GLY A 457 -7.00 -12.75 -15.21
C GLY A 457 -8.13 -13.59 -15.82
N GLU A 458 -8.63 -14.58 -15.09
CA GLU A 458 -9.75 -15.42 -15.50
C GLU A 458 -11.08 -14.70 -15.30
N PRO A 459 -12.15 -15.07 -16.03
CA PRO A 459 -13.47 -14.51 -15.84
C PRO A 459 -13.98 -14.64 -14.39
N ALA A 460 -14.50 -13.56 -13.83
CA ALA A 460 -15.03 -13.50 -12.47
C ALA A 460 -16.31 -12.65 -12.41
N GLY A 461 -16.97 -12.64 -11.26
CA GLY A 461 -18.09 -11.75 -11.01
C GLY A 461 -17.74 -10.29 -11.22
N LYS A 462 -18.68 -9.50 -11.72
CA LYS A 462 -18.51 -8.07 -11.94
C LYS A 462 -19.57 -7.27 -11.22
N VAL A 463 -19.15 -6.30 -10.43
CA VAL A 463 -20.06 -5.34 -9.78
C VAL A 463 -20.54 -4.34 -10.82
N ASN A 464 -21.85 -4.15 -10.90
CA ASN A 464 -22.47 -3.07 -11.68
C ASN A 464 -22.60 -1.84 -10.78
N LEU A 465 -21.80 -0.82 -11.03
CA LEU A 465 -21.73 0.39 -10.21
C LEU A 465 -23.05 1.18 -10.24
N GLU A 466 -23.71 1.32 -11.40
CA GLU A 466 -24.98 2.02 -11.53
C GLU A 466 -26.07 1.34 -10.70
N ALA A 467 -26.21 0.02 -10.85
CA ALA A 467 -27.20 -0.74 -10.12
C ALA A 467 -26.95 -0.73 -8.60
N LEU A 468 -25.67 -0.77 -8.20
CA LEU A 468 -25.28 -0.68 -6.80
C LEU A 468 -25.64 0.67 -6.18
N CYS A 469 -25.27 1.77 -6.85
CA CYS A 469 -25.59 3.13 -6.38
C CYS A 469 -27.12 3.35 -6.29
N ALA A 470 -27.87 2.89 -7.30
CA ALA A 470 -29.33 2.98 -7.29
C ALA A 470 -29.94 2.16 -6.14
N ALA A 471 -29.42 0.95 -5.88
CA ALA A 471 -29.88 0.09 -4.77
C ALA A 471 -29.61 0.70 -3.39
N LEU A 472 -28.55 1.54 -3.27
CA LEU A 472 -28.22 2.28 -2.05
C LEU A 472 -29.05 3.56 -1.86
N GLY A 473 -29.96 3.90 -2.80
CA GLY A 473 -30.92 4.99 -2.65
C GLY A 473 -30.59 6.25 -3.46
N PHE A 474 -29.63 6.20 -4.40
CA PHE A 474 -29.36 7.32 -5.29
C PHE A 474 -30.29 7.27 -6.52
N ASN A 475 -31.17 8.27 -6.67
CA ASN A 475 -32.01 8.42 -7.84
C ASN A 475 -31.24 9.04 -9.03
N ARG A 476 -30.22 9.82 -8.74
CA ARG A 476 -29.36 10.51 -9.70
C ARG A 476 -28.04 9.78 -9.85
N VAL A 477 -27.94 8.93 -10.87
CA VAL A 477 -26.72 8.21 -11.22
C VAL A 477 -26.44 8.42 -12.70
N THR A 478 -25.45 9.24 -13.02
CA THR A 478 -25.14 9.66 -14.41
C THR A 478 -23.77 9.13 -14.83
N VAL A 479 -23.67 8.50 -16.00
CA VAL A 479 -22.40 8.04 -16.56
C VAL A 479 -21.91 9.03 -17.60
N VAL A 480 -20.63 9.43 -17.52
CA VAL A 480 -19.98 10.34 -18.46
C VAL A 480 -18.67 9.76 -19.00
N ASP A 481 -18.33 10.12 -20.24
CA ASP A 481 -17.00 9.88 -20.78
C ASP A 481 -16.08 11.07 -20.42
N PRO A 482 -15.01 10.88 -19.63
CA PRO A 482 -14.11 11.96 -19.24
C PRO A 482 -13.34 12.61 -20.41
N TYR A 483 -13.42 12.04 -21.61
CA TYR A 483 -12.84 12.65 -22.80
C TYR A 483 -13.79 13.66 -23.48
N ASP A 484 -15.06 13.68 -23.13
CA ASP A 484 -16.00 14.74 -23.55
C ASP A 484 -16.06 15.84 -22.48
N LEU A 485 -15.21 16.85 -22.63
CA LEU A 485 -15.12 17.96 -21.67
C LEU A 485 -16.42 18.77 -21.54
N ALA A 486 -17.18 18.91 -22.64
CA ALA A 486 -18.40 19.66 -22.63
C ALA A 486 -19.51 18.93 -21.85
N GLU A 487 -19.65 17.63 -22.06
CA GLU A 487 -20.61 16.80 -21.35
C GLU A 487 -20.25 16.69 -19.85
N VAL A 488 -18.96 16.48 -19.51
CA VAL A 488 -18.51 16.49 -18.13
C VAL A 488 -18.86 17.80 -17.42
N GLU A 489 -18.58 18.95 -18.06
CA GLU A 489 -18.91 20.26 -17.49
C GLU A 489 -20.41 20.45 -17.28
N ARG A 490 -21.22 20.02 -18.25
CA ARG A 490 -22.67 20.08 -18.15
C ARG A 490 -23.20 19.28 -16.97
N VAL A 491 -22.80 18.01 -16.89
CA VAL A 491 -23.26 17.08 -15.83
C VAL A 491 -22.81 17.53 -14.45
N VAL A 492 -21.54 17.92 -14.28
CA VAL A 492 -21.06 18.42 -12.98
C VAL A 492 -21.87 19.64 -12.51
N LYS A 493 -22.19 20.59 -13.40
CA LYS A 493 -23.02 21.75 -13.04
C LYS A 493 -24.44 21.36 -12.69
N GLU A 494 -25.02 20.40 -13.40
CA GLU A 494 -26.38 19.93 -13.17
C GLU A 494 -26.49 19.22 -11.81
N GLU A 495 -25.51 18.34 -11.49
CA GLU A 495 -25.54 17.59 -10.24
C GLU A 495 -25.22 18.47 -9.01
N LEU A 496 -24.36 19.48 -9.15
CA LEU A 496 -24.11 20.47 -8.09
C LEU A 496 -25.32 21.41 -7.84
N ALA A 497 -26.20 21.54 -8.80
CA ALA A 497 -27.43 22.32 -8.65
C ALA A 497 -28.62 21.50 -8.14
N ALA A 498 -28.48 20.17 -8.04
CA ALA A 498 -29.53 19.28 -7.56
C ALA A 498 -29.78 19.45 -6.05
N GLU A 499 -31.01 19.21 -5.62
CA GLU A 499 -31.41 19.25 -4.20
C GLU A 499 -31.52 17.84 -3.60
N GLU A 500 -30.80 16.88 -4.14
CA GLU A 500 -30.72 15.50 -3.68
C GLU A 500 -29.30 14.93 -3.95
N PRO A 501 -28.89 13.86 -3.22
CA PRO A 501 -27.59 13.26 -3.43
C PRO A 501 -27.44 12.68 -4.84
N SER A 502 -26.24 12.80 -5.42
CA SER A 502 -25.97 12.35 -6.78
C SER A 502 -24.63 11.65 -6.95
N ILE A 503 -24.59 10.73 -7.92
CA ILE A 503 -23.39 10.00 -8.33
C ILE A 503 -23.10 10.28 -9.80
N ILE A 504 -21.88 10.70 -10.09
CA ILE A 504 -21.36 10.77 -11.46
C ILE A 504 -20.35 9.64 -11.64
N ILE A 505 -20.56 8.73 -12.58
CA ILE A 505 -19.62 7.69 -12.94
C ILE A 505 -18.83 8.13 -14.17
N SER A 506 -17.60 8.56 -13.96
CA SER A 506 -16.67 8.93 -15.03
C SER A 506 -16.00 7.65 -15.55
N ARG A 507 -16.52 7.11 -16.67
CA ARG A 507 -16.13 5.79 -17.16
C ARG A 507 -15.27 5.84 -18.41
N ARG A 508 -14.03 5.41 -18.27
CA ARG A 508 -13.13 5.11 -19.40
C ARG A 508 -11.94 4.26 -18.92
N PRO A 509 -11.64 3.14 -19.62
CA PRO A 509 -10.54 2.25 -19.23
C PRO A 509 -9.20 2.99 -19.14
N CYS A 510 -8.36 2.56 -18.20
CA CYS A 510 -6.99 3.06 -18.06
C CYS A 510 -6.20 2.81 -19.35
N VAL A 511 -5.46 3.81 -19.79
CA VAL A 511 -4.67 3.77 -21.03
C VAL A 511 -3.51 2.77 -20.99
N MET A 512 -3.12 2.33 -19.79
CA MET A 512 -2.02 1.38 -19.56
C MET A 512 -2.48 -0.09 -19.48
N ILE A 513 -3.77 -0.37 -19.62
CA ILE A 513 -4.28 -1.76 -19.67
C ILE A 513 -3.70 -2.45 -20.90
N LYS A 514 -3.09 -3.64 -20.70
CA LYS A 514 -2.51 -4.43 -21.79
C LYS A 514 -3.57 -4.72 -22.89
N GLY A 515 -3.18 -4.51 -24.14
CA GLY A 515 -4.07 -4.68 -25.30
C GLY A 515 -4.93 -3.47 -25.64
N THR A 516 -4.81 -2.36 -24.93
CA THR A 516 -5.49 -1.11 -25.31
C THR A 516 -4.96 -0.61 -26.64
N VAL A 517 -5.87 -0.42 -27.62
CA VAL A 517 -5.53 0.13 -28.95
C VAL A 517 -5.63 1.66 -28.87
N HIS A 518 -4.53 2.32 -29.17
CA HIS A 518 -4.45 3.78 -29.23
C HIS A 518 -4.70 4.31 -30.63
N LYS A 519 -5.23 5.54 -30.71
CA LYS A 519 -5.36 6.27 -31.98
C LYS A 519 -3.99 6.86 -32.37
N PRO A 520 -3.81 7.21 -33.65
CA PRO A 520 -2.62 7.95 -34.08
C PRO A 520 -2.42 9.25 -33.29
N PRO A 521 -1.18 9.66 -33.03
CA PRO A 521 -0.88 10.90 -32.30
C PRO A 521 -1.52 12.13 -32.94
N ILE A 522 -1.86 13.12 -32.13
CA ILE A 522 -2.37 14.43 -32.58
C ILE A 522 -1.27 15.16 -33.36
N LYS A 523 -1.63 15.82 -34.45
CA LYS A 523 -0.75 16.72 -35.22
C LYS A 523 -0.99 18.18 -34.81
N VAL A 524 0.08 18.98 -34.88
CA VAL A 524 0.00 20.44 -34.68
C VAL A 524 0.12 21.12 -36.02
N ASP A 525 -0.88 21.89 -36.37
CA ASP A 525 -0.83 22.87 -37.45
C ASP A 525 -0.14 24.14 -36.93
N THR A 526 1.14 24.28 -37.25
CA THR A 526 1.97 25.39 -36.75
C THR A 526 1.51 26.75 -37.26
N ASP A 527 0.86 26.81 -38.40
CA ASP A 527 0.38 28.06 -38.98
C ASP A 527 -0.83 28.58 -38.20
N LYS A 528 -1.70 27.71 -37.72
CA LYS A 528 -2.84 28.04 -36.87
C LYS A 528 -2.45 28.20 -35.39
N CYS A 529 -1.35 27.67 -34.95
CA CYS A 529 -0.96 27.76 -33.55
C CYS A 529 -0.43 29.17 -33.22
N VAL A 530 -1.13 29.86 -32.35
CA VAL A 530 -0.76 31.22 -31.88
C VAL A 530 0.02 31.22 -30.57
N GLY A 531 0.41 30.07 -30.03
CA GLY A 531 1.18 29.95 -28.78
C GLY A 531 0.41 30.33 -27.50
N CYS A 532 -0.92 30.28 -27.51
CA CYS A 532 -1.76 30.69 -26.38
C CYS A 532 -1.67 29.77 -25.14
N LYS A 533 -1.02 28.63 -25.23
CA LYS A 533 -0.78 27.65 -24.16
C LYS A 533 -2.02 27.02 -23.51
N MET A 534 -3.21 27.22 -24.10
CA MET A 534 -4.46 26.67 -23.54
C MET A 534 -4.41 25.14 -23.46
N CYS A 535 -3.82 24.45 -24.43
CA CYS A 535 -3.64 23.00 -24.43
C CYS A 535 -2.76 22.48 -23.30
N MET A 536 -1.89 23.32 -22.74
CA MET A 536 -1.05 22.94 -21.59
C MET A 536 -1.85 22.79 -20.30
N LYS A 537 -3.02 23.44 -20.19
CA LYS A 537 -3.84 23.40 -18.98
C LYS A 537 -4.41 22.02 -18.66
N ILE A 538 -4.45 21.11 -19.64
CA ILE A 538 -4.83 19.71 -19.39
C ILE A 538 -3.69 18.92 -18.68
N GLY A 539 -2.49 19.47 -18.62
CA GLY A 539 -1.34 18.85 -17.93
C GLY A 539 -0.79 17.58 -18.61
N CYS A 540 -1.10 17.32 -19.88
CA CYS A 540 -0.65 16.11 -20.57
C CYS A 540 0.86 16.13 -20.82
N PRO A 541 1.64 15.11 -20.39
CA PRO A 541 3.10 15.09 -20.59
C PRO A 541 3.52 14.97 -22.07
N ALA A 542 2.62 14.56 -22.94
CA ALA A 542 2.85 14.55 -24.40
C ALA A 542 2.80 15.95 -25.05
N ILE A 543 2.45 17.00 -24.30
CA ILE A 543 2.32 18.37 -24.84
C ILE A 543 3.39 19.27 -24.23
N SER A 544 4.15 19.93 -25.08
CA SER A 544 5.12 20.96 -24.69
C SER A 544 4.97 22.21 -25.57
N VAL A 545 5.70 23.27 -25.26
CA VAL A 545 5.76 24.49 -26.08
C VAL A 545 7.23 24.77 -26.41
N ARG A 546 7.55 24.90 -27.69
CA ARG A 546 8.87 25.32 -28.18
C ARG A 546 8.66 26.43 -29.22
N ASP A 547 9.50 27.43 -29.20
CA ASP A 547 9.41 28.61 -30.10
C ASP A 547 7.99 29.20 -30.17
N ASN A 548 7.34 29.30 -29.00
CA ASN A 548 5.97 29.77 -28.83
C ASN A 548 4.91 28.99 -29.65
N LYS A 549 5.18 27.75 -30.02
CA LYS A 549 4.25 26.82 -30.68
C LYS A 549 4.08 25.55 -29.82
N ALA A 550 2.88 24.97 -29.88
CA ALA A 550 2.64 23.67 -29.25
C ALA A 550 3.41 22.58 -30.00
N VAL A 551 3.98 21.64 -29.24
CA VAL A 551 4.68 20.46 -29.78
C VAL A 551 4.08 19.23 -29.11
N ILE A 552 3.80 18.20 -29.90
CA ILE A 552 3.31 16.90 -29.45
C ILE A 552 4.45 15.89 -29.52
N ASP A 553 4.74 15.26 -28.39
CA ASP A 553 5.59 14.08 -28.37
C ASP A 553 4.79 12.88 -28.91
N THR A 554 5.12 12.45 -30.11
CA THR A 554 4.42 11.36 -30.80
C THR A 554 4.68 9.98 -30.18
N THR A 555 5.73 9.85 -29.37
CA THR A 555 6.02 8.60 -28.64
C THR A 555 5.14 8.42 -27.42
N LEU A 556 4.68 9.52 -26.83
CA LEU A 556 3.80 9.53 -25.66
C LEU A 556 2.32 9.70 -26.03
N CYS A 557 2.03 10.38 -27.13
CA CYS A 557 0.64 10.74 -27.47
C CYS A 557 -0.16 9.52 -27.95
N ILE A 558 -1.30 9.27 -27.30
CA ILE A 558 -2.22 8.16 -27.61
C ILE A 558 -3.41 8.57 -28.48
N GLY A 559 -3.47 9.82 -28.97
CA GLY A 559 -4.55 10.31 -29.82
C GLY A 559 -5.90 10.43 -29.14
N CYS A 560 -5.95 10.70 -27.83
CA CYS A 560 -7.22 10.79 -27.06
C CYS A 560 -8.09 12.00 -27.41
N GLU A 561 -7.58 12.98 -28.14
CA GLU A 561 -8.29 14.17 -28.64
C GLU A 561 -8.76 15.17 -27.57
N VAL A 562 -8.51 14.96 -26.28
CA VAL A 562 -8.94 15.90 -25.23
C VAL A 562 -8.36 17.31 -25.42
N CYS A 563 -7.07 17.40 -25.80
CA CYS A 563 -6.41 18.69 -26.03
C CYS A 563 -6.95 19.44 -27.23
N THR A 564 -7.56 18.76 -28.21
CA THR A 564 -8.15 19.42 -29.40
C THR A 564 -9.35 20.27 -29.02
N GLN A 565 -10.14 19.84 -28.02
CA GLN A 565 -11.29 20.57 -27.50
C GLN A 565 -10.90 21.89 -26.80
N MET A 566 -9.66 21.99 -26.37
CA MET A 566 -9.13 23.20 -25.72
C MET A 566 -8.57 24.22 -26.73
N CYS A 567 -8.33 23.79 -27.98
CA CYS A 567 -7.72 24.62 -29.00
C CYS A 567 -8.76 25.41 -29.80
N LYS A 568 -9.04 26.65 -29.40
CA LYS A 568 -9.99 27.54 -30.10
C LYS A 568 -9.60 27.87 -31.55
N PHE A 569 -8.31 27.66 -31.89
CA PHE A 569 -7.78 27.99 -33.23
C PHE A 569 -7.76 26.78 -34.17
N GLY A 570 -8.15 25.58 -33.67
CA GLY A 570 -8.13 24.36 -34.48
C GLY A 570 -6.71 23.93 -34.89
N ALA A 571 -5.68 24.33 -34.12
CA ALA A 571 -4.28 23.99 -34.42
C ALA A 571 -3.91 22.57 -34.02
N LEU A 572 -4.66 21.93 -33.11
CA LEU A 572 -4.47 20.54 -32.71
C LEU A 572 -5.49 19.68 -33.47
N CYS A 573 -4.99 18.83 -34.36
CA CYS A 573 -5.83 18.05 -35.24
C CYS A 573 -5.59 16.54 -35.07
N PRO A 574 -6.65 15.71 -35.06
CA PRO A 574 -6.50 14.27 -35.18
C PRO A 574 -5.75 13.92 -36.47
N THR A 575 -4.82 12.96 -36.37
CA THR A 575 -4.21 12.41 -37.59
C THR A 575 -5.26 11.54 -38.29
N ALA A 576 -5.62 11.87 -39.52
CA ALA A 576 -6.47 11.00 -40.32
C ALA A 576 -5.90 9.61 -40.41
N LYS A 577 -6.73 8.57 -40.25
CA LYS A 577 -6.28 7.20 -40.58
C LYS A 577 -5.91 7.22 -42.06
N GLU A 578 -4.61 7.04 -42.35
CA GLU A 578 -4.24 6.70 -43.71
C GLU A 578 -4.97 5.39 -44.03
N GLY A 579 -5.88 5.43 -44.99
CA GLY A 579 -6.62 4.26 -45.42
C GLY A 579 -5.64 3.17 -45.85
N ARG A 580 -5.71 2.02 -45.22
CA ARG A 580 -5.17 0.78 -45.76
C ARG A 580 -6.19 0.14 -46.67
#